data_6f845882affb5e3a3b9987a7f6f9bb05
#
_entry.id   6f845882affb5e3a3b9987a7f6f9bb05
#
_cell.length_a   1.000
_cell.length_b   1.000
_cell.length_c   1.000
_cell.angle_alpha   90.00
_cell.angle_beta   90.00
_cell.angle_gamma   90.00
#
_symmetry.space_group_name_H-M   'P 1'
#
loop_
_entity.id
_entity.type
_entity.pdbx_description
1 polymer ?
#
loop_
_entity_poly.entity_id
_entity_poly.type
_entity_poly.pdbx_seq_one_letter_code
_entity_poly.pdbx_strand_id
1 'polypeptide(L)'
;ESGCRPEKPLISAVFHNRLKKGMKLQSDPTAVYDLAHCNGTITRRHLQRRVPHNTYWIAGLPPGPIANPGLDSLVAALEPAPVDYLYFVSNNNGSHYFSSTLLAHRQAVVKYQTDRKKN
;
A
#
# COMPACT_ATOMS: atom_id res chain seq x y z
N GLU A 1 -2.92 -3.63 -5.12
CA GLU A 1 -3.35 -2.75 -4.06
C GLU A 1 -4.72 -2.10 -4.29
N SER A 2 -5.18 -1.93 -5.51
CA SER A 2 -6.39 -1.15 -5.76
C SER A 2 -7.46 -1.93 -6.49
N GLY A 3 -8.71 -1.85 -5.99
CA GLY A 3 -9.90 -2.26 -6.71
C GLY A 3 -10.45 -1.18 -7.63
N CYS A 4 -9.93 0.05 -7.56
CA CYS A 4 -10.41 1.18 -8.35
C CYS A 4 -9.42 1.50 -9.47
N ARG A 5 -9.84 1.27 -10.73
CA ARG A 5 -8.96 1.46 -11.89
C ARG A 5 -8.37 2.86 -12.04
N PRO A 6 -9.16 3.96 -11.86
CA PRO A 6 -8.59 5.31 -12.00
C PRO A 6 -7.49 5.64 -10.99
N GLU A 7 -7.43 4.90 -9.87
CA GLU A 7 -6.44 5.14 -8.84
C GLU A 7 -5.15 4.34 -9.00
N LYS A 8 -5.14 3.32 -9.86
CA LYS A 8 -3.95 2.46 -10.00
C LYS A 8 -2.68 3.23 -10.35
N PRO A 9 -2.71 4.19 -11.30
CA PRO A 9 -1.52 5.01 -11.56
C PRO A 9 -1.10 5.85 -10.35
N LEU A 10 -2.03 6.32 -9.53
CA LEU A 10 -1.74 7.09 -8.33
C LEU A 10 -1.07 6.20 -7.26
N ILE A 11 -1.56 4.99 -7.08
CA ILE A 11 -0.97 4.03 -6.14
C ILE A 11 0.43 3.63 -6.61
N SER A 12 0.60 3.38 -7.91
CA SER A 12 1.90 3.11 -8.51
C SER A 12 2.87 4.26 -8.23
N ALA A 13 2.40 5.52 -8.35
CA ALA A 13 3.23 6.68 -8.08
C ALA A 13 3.73 6.69 -6.63
N VAL A 14 2.88 6.32 -5.67
CA VAL A 14 3.30 6.25 -4.26
C VAL A 14 4.45 5.27 -4.09
N PHE A 15 4.34 4.06 -4.63
CA PHE A 15 5.41 3.07 -4.53
C PHE A 15 6.68 3.52 -5.23
N HIS A 16 6.59 4.07 -6.44
CA HIS A 16 7.76 4.60 -7.15
C HIS A 16 8.43 5.73 -6.39
N ASN A 17 7.63 6.66 -5.82
CA ASN A 17 8.17 7.79 -5.06
C ASN A 17 8.87 7.32 -3.79
N ARG A 18 8.31 6.32 -3.11
CA ARG A 18 8.96 5.74 -1.92
C ARG A 18 10.28 5.07 -2.28
N LEU A 19 10.32 4.32 -3.38
CA LEU A 19 11.56 3.69 -3.84
C LEU A 19 12.64 4.74 -4.13
N LYS A 20 12.28 5.83 -4.79
CA LYS A 20 13.22 6.93 -5.09
C LYS A 20 13.78 7.58 -3.84
N LYS A 21 12.99 7.66 -2.77
CA LYS A 21 13.39 8.28 -1.49
C LYS A 21 14.01 7.29 -0.52
N GLY A 22 14.14 6.02 -0.88
CA GLY A 22 14.66 4.99 0.02
C GLY A 22 13.72 4.62 1.14
N MET A 23 12.43 4.92 1.00
CA MET A 23 11.42 4.56 1.99
C MET A 23 10.98 3.11 1.81
N LYS A 24 10.65 2.44 2.93
CA LYS A 24 10.04 1.12 2.87
C LYS A 24 8.66 1.21 2.23
N LEU A 25 8.27 0.20 1.44
CA LEU A 25 6.99 0.22 0.74
C LEU A 25 5.80 0.05 1.67
N GLN A 26 5.96 -0.70 2.75
CA GLN A 26 4.93 -0.90 3.80
C GLN A 26 3.59 -1.35 3.22
N SER A 27 3.63 -2.35 2.35
CA SER A 27 2.45 -2.94 1.73
C SER A 27 1.97 -4.11 2.57
N ASP A 28 0.76 -4.02 3.12
CA ASP A 28 0.20 -5.02 4.04
C ASP A 28 0.23 -6.45 3.50
N PRO A 29 -0.19 -6.71 2.25
CA PRO A 29 -0.18 -8.09 1.74
C PRO A 29 1.19 -8.75 1.74
N THR A 30 2.27 -7.99 1.64
CA THR A 30 3.63 -8.55 1.66
C THR A 30 4.00 -9.11 3.03
N ALA A 31 3.39 -8.59 4.10
CA ALA A 31 3.68 -9.03 5.47
C ALA A 31 3.15 -10.44 5.77
N VAL A 32 2.18 -10.91 4.99
CA VAL A 32 1.50 -12.19 5.21
C VAL A 32 1.57 -13.11 4.00
N TYR A 33 2.39 -12.79 2.99
CA TYR A 33 2.48 -13.54 1.75
C TYR A 33 2.81 -15.03 1.97
N ASP A 34 3.66 -15.33 2.95
CA ASP A 34 4.10 -16.67 3.26
C ASP A 34 3.11 -17.46 4.14
N LEU A 35 2.01 -16.84 4.57
CA LEU A 35 1.03 -17.50 5.43
C LEU A 35 -0.10 -18.10 4.57
N ALA A 36 -0.20 -19.44 4.62
CA ALA A 36 -1.19 -20.15 3.81
C ALA A 36 -2.64 -19.87 4.23
N HIS A 37 -2.85 -19.47 5.47
CA HIS A 37 -4.19 -19.30 6.06
C HIS A 37 -4.37 -17.96 6.75
N CYS A 38 -4.03 -16.88 6.03
CA CYS A 38 -4.40 -15.54 6.50
C CYS A 38 -5.83 -15.29 6.01
N ASN A 39 -6.79 -15.23 6.93
CA ASN A 39 -8.21 -15.11 6.62
C ASN A 39 -8.65 -13.66 6.40
N GLY A 40 -7.79 -12.84 5.84
CA GLY A 40 -8.11 -11.46 5.49
C GLY A 40 -7.85 -10.44 6.57
N THR A 41 -7.61 -10.85 7.81
CA THR A 41 -7.32 -9.93 8.91
C THR A 41 -5.82 -9.83 9.12
N ILE A 42 -5.25 -8.66 8.81
CA ILE A 42 -3.82 -8.39 9.00
C ILE A 42 -3.66 -7.59 10.30
N THR A 43 -2.93 -8.15 11.26
CA THR A 43 -2.72 -7.55 12.56
C THR A 43 -1.39 -6.81 12.64
N ARG A 44 -1.20 -6.00 13.69
CA ARG A 44 0.08 -5.34 13.94
C ARG A 44 1.21 -6.37 14.07
N ARG A 45 0.95 -7.52 14.67
CA ARG A 45 1.94 -8.59 14.81
C ARG A 45 2.42 -9.08 13.44
N HIS A 46 1.51 -9.22 12.47
CA HIS A 46 1.88 -9.57 11.09
C HIS A 46 2.84 -8.55 10.49
N LEU A 47 2.61 -7.26 10.72
CA LEU A 47 3.45 -6.19 10.16
C LEU A 47 4.86 -6.17 10.76
N GLN A 48 5.05 -6.75 11.93
CA GLN A 48 6.34 -6.79 12.63
C GLN A 48 7.19 -8.02 12.29
N ARG A 49 6.69 -8.91 11.45
CA ARG A 49 7.40 -10.15 11.10
C ARG A 49 8.65 -9.86 10.28
N ARG A 50 9.77 -10.49 10.64
CA ARG A 50 11.06 -10.33 9.96
C ARG A 50 11.21 -11.41 8.89
N VAL A 51 10.41 -11.33 7.82
CA VAL A 51 10.41 -12.27 6.72
C VAL A 51 10.77 -11.57 5.41
N PRO A 52 11.35 -12.29 4.42
CA PRO A 52 11.92 -11.65 3.22
C PRO A 52 10.94 -10.83 2.39
N HIS A 53 9.66 -11.18 2.36
CA HIS A 53 8.66 -10.44 1.58
C HIS A 53 8.06 -9.25 2.31
N ASN A 54 8.25 -9.14 3.64
CA ASN A 54 7.60 -8.09 4.42
C ASN A 54 8.22 -6.71 4.17
N THR A 55 7.52 -5.86 3.43
CA THR A 55 8.01 -4.52 3.09
C THR A 55 7.91 -3.51 4.22
N TYR A 56 7.36 -3.89 5.38
CA TYR A 56 7.52 -3.11 6.62
C TYR A 56 8.89 -3.35 7.24
N TRP A 57 9.53 -4.49 6.95
CA TRP A 57 10.82 -4.85 7.50
C TRP A 57 11.97 -4.60 6.52
N ILE A 58 11.82 -5.01 5.24
CA ILE A 58 12.87 -4.85 4.23
C ILE A 58 12.79 -3.48 3.56
N ALA A 59 13.93 -3.02 3.03
CA ALA A 59 13.98 -1.86 2.14
C ALA A 59 13.75 -2.32 0.71
N GLY A 60 12.99 -1.55 -0.07
CA GLY A 60 12.77 -1.83 -1.48
C GLY A 60 11.74 -2.90 -1.77
N LEU A 61 11.83 -3.50 -2.95
CA LEU A 61 10.88 -4.49 -3.43
C LEU A 61 11.05 -5.85 -2.72
N PRO A 62 9.97 -6.64 -2.59
CA PRO A 62 10.10 -8.02 -2.11
C PRO A 62 10.88 -8.87 -3.11
N PRO A 63 11.34 -10.08 -2.70
CA PRO A 63 12.16 -10.94 -3.57
C PRO A 63 11.47 -11.38 -4.86
N GLY A 64 10.14 -11.36 -4.91
CA GLY A 64 9.38 -11.73 -6.08
C GLY A 64 7.95 -11.23 -6.01
N PRO A 65 7.16 -11.45 -7.07
CA PRO A 65 5.76 -11.02 -7.08
C PRO A 65 4.94 -11.80 -6.06
N ILE A 66 3.90 -11.14 -5.53
CA ILE A 66 3.00 -11.74 -4.53
C ILE A 66 1.59 -12.00 -5.09
N ALA A 67 1.35 -11.62 -6.34
CA ALA A 67 0.05 -11.77 -6.98
C ALA A 67 0.21 -11.86 -8.49
N ASN A 68 -0.88 -12.25 -9.17
CA ASN A 68 -0.96 -12.23 -10.63
C ASN A 68 -1.70 -10.96 -11.05
N PRO A 69 -1.00 -9.88 -11.44
CA PRO A 69 -1.66 -8.62 -11.77
C PRO A 69 -2.40 -8.70 -13.11
N GLY A 70 -3.50 -7.96 -13.21
CA GLY A 70 -4.17 -7.74 -14.48
C GLY A 70 -3.43 -6.72 -15.35
N LEU A 71 -3.91 -6.55 -16.59
CA LEU A 71 -3.26 -5.65 -17.56
C LEU A 71 -3.19 -4.21 -17.06
N ASP A 72 -4.27 -3.70 -16.48
CA ASP A 72 -4.32 -2.32 -16.00
C ASP A 72 -3.34 -2.08 -14.83
N SER A 73 -3.11 -3.08 -13.98
CA SER A 73 -2.10 -2.99 -12.92
C SER A 73 -0.69 -2.99 -13.49
N LEU A 74 -0.43 -3.80 -14.52
CA LEU A 74 0.87 -3.82 -15.19
C LEU A 74 1.16 -2.49 -15.88
N VAL A 75 0.18 -1.92 -16.58
CA VAL A 75 0.32 -0.60 -17.22
C VAL A 75 0.59 0.46 -16.16
N ALA A 76 -0.15 0.45 -15.04
CA ALA A 76 0.06 1.42 -13.97
C ALA A 76 1.47 1.31 -13.36
N ALA A 77 2.02 0.10 -13.25
CA ALA A 77 3.37 -0.11 -12.73
C ALA A 77 4.43 0.50 -13.66
N LEU A 78 4.19 0.45 -14.97
CA LEU A 78 5.11 1.00 -15.98
C LEU A 78 4.90 2.49 -16.21
N GLU A 79 3.69 2.98 -16.00
CA GLU A 79 3.29 4.36 -16.25
C GLU A 79 2.63 4.98 -15.02
N PRO A 80 3.40 5.23 -13.94
CA PRO A 80 2.84 5.88 -12.75
C PRO A 80 2.40 7.30 -13.05
N ALA A 81 1.40 7.79 -12.32
CA ALA A 81 0.96 9.18 -12.45
C ALA A 81 2.08 10.15 -12.05
N PRO A 82 2.21 11.32 -12.71
CA PRO A 82 3.27 12.28 -12.41
C PRO A 82 2.91 13.14 -11.17
N VAL A 83 2.82 12.50 -10.02
CA VAL A 83 2.47 13.15 -8.75
C VAL A 83 3.53 12.83 -7.70
N ASP A 84 3.54 13.59 -6.60
CA ASP A 84 4.54 13.43 -5.54
C ASP A 84 4.01 12.73 -4.29
N TYR A 85 2.88 12.04 -4.39
CA TYR A 85 2.30 11.35 -3.25
C TYR A 85 3.22 10.28 -2.68
N LEU A 86 3.28 10.19 -1.35
CA LEU A 86 4.08 9.21 -0.63
C LEU A 86 3.21 8.28 0.24
N TYR A 87 1.94 8.61 0.43
CA TYR A 87 1.04 7.91 1.34
C TYR A 87 -0.34 7.76 0.73
N PHE A 88 -1.02 6.69 1.08
CA PHE A 88 -2.44 6.55 0.78
C PHE A 88 -3.14 5.77 1.90
N VAL A 89 -4.43 6.01 2.06
CA VAL A 89 -5.28 5.30 3.04
C VAL A 89 -6.67 5.15 2.44
N SER A 90 -7.33 4.02 2.73
CA SER A 90 -8.70 3.79 2.28
C SER A 90 -9.64 4.84 2.87
N ASN A 91 -10.51 5.43 2.04
CA ASN A 91 -11.55 6.34 2.50
C ASN A 91 -12.90 5.65 2.73
N ASN A 92 -12.90 4.30 2.74
CA ASN A 92 -14.03 3.43 3.08
C ASN A 92 -15.15 3.38 2.04
N ASN A 93 -14.95 3.92 0.84
CA ASN A 93 -15.93 3.86 -0.24
C ASN A 93 -15.36 3.23 -1.53
N GLY A 94 -14.30 2.41 -1.40
CA GLY A 94 -13.66 1.76 -2.54
C GLY A 94 -12.56 2.57 -3.19
N SER A 95 -12.31 3.79 -2.72
CA SER A 95 -11.21 4.64 -3.19
C SER A 95 -10.24 4.96 -2.06
N HIS A 96 -9.24 5.82 -2.33
CA HIS A 96 -8.19 6.15 -1.38
C HIS A 96 -7.98 7.65 -1.29
N TYR A 97 -7.47 8.09 -0.14
CA TYR A 97 -6.98 9.45 0.05
C TYR A 97 -5.47 9.46 -0.03
N PHE A 98 -4.91 10.29 -0.91
CA PHE A 98 -3.47 10.36 -1.18
C PHE A 98 -2.87 11.59 -0.51
N SER A 99 -1.63 11.45 0.00
CA SER A 99 -0.94 12.52 0.71
C SER A 99 0.54 12.54 0.34
N SER A 100 1.12 13.75 0.28
CA SER A 100 2.54 13.94 0.04
C SER A 100 3.33 14.05 1.35
N THR A 101 2.68 14.34 2.47
CA THR A 101 3.33 14.51 3.77
C THR A 101 2.78 13.52 4.80
N LEU A 102 3.63 13.19 5.78
CA LEU A 102 3.23 12.31 6.87
C LEU A 102 2.12 12.94 7.72
N LEU A 103 2.16 14.26 7.93
CA LEU A 103 1.14 14.95 8.72
C LEU A 103 -0.24 14.82 8.07
N ALA A 104 -0.34 15.09 6.77
CA ALA A 104 -1.61 14.97 6.04
C ALA A 104 -2.10 13.52 6.06
N HIS A 105 -1.19 12.55 5.92
CA HIS A 105 -1.54 11.14 5.98
C HIS A 105 -2.10 10.75 7.35
N ARG A 106 -1.45 11.19 8.44
CA ARG A 106 -1.92 10.90 9.79
C ARG A 106 -3.31 11.48 10.06
N GLN A 107 -3.57 12.69 9.57
CA GLN A 107 -4.88 13.30 9.69
C GLN A 107 -5.95 12.50 8.95
N ALA A 108 -5.63 12.02 7.76
CA ALA A 108 -6.54 11.18 6.98
C ALA A 108 -6.76 9.81 7.65
N VAL A 109 -5.72 9.21 8.23
CA VAL A 109 -5.84 7.94 8.96
C VAL A 109 -6.80 8.10 10.14
N VAL A 110 -6.65 9.17 10.92
CA VAL A 110 -7.54 9.43 12.06
C VAL A 110 -8.98 9.58 11.58
N LYS A 111 -9.20 10.36 10.52
CA LYS A 111 -10.53 10.61 9.99
C LYS A 111 -11.20 9.33 9.49
N TYR A 112 -10.54 8.59 8.59
CA TYR A 112 -11.16 7.45 7.92
C TYR A 112 -11.14 6.18 8.74
N GLN A 113 -10.09 5.92 9.50
CA GLN A 113 -10.01 4.74 10.35
C GLN A 113 -10.94 4.85 11.57
N THR A 114 -11.06 6.04 12.14
CA THR A 114 -11.97 6.29 13.26
C THR A 114 -13.42 6.14 12.83
N ASP A 115 -13.79 6.70 11.67
CA ASP A 115 -15.15 6.55 11.12
C ASP A 115 -15.48 5.08 10.87
N ARG A 116 -14.52 4.31 10.37
CA ARG A 116 -14.68 2.87 10.14
C ARG A 116 -14.99 2.11 11.43
N LYS A 117 -14.38 2.51 12.56
CA LYS A 117 -14.60 1.86 13.86
C LYS A 117 -15.95 2.18 14.46
N LYS A 118 -16.56 3.29 14.08
CA LYS A 118 -17.88 3.70 14.60
C LYS A 118 -19.04 2.96 13.94
N ASN A 119 -18.79 2.35 12.80
CA ASN A 119 -19.77 1.59 12.05
C ASN A 119 -19.59 0.09 12.32
#